data_8b8af38742533f4b0161b8a0285c6379
#
_entry.id   8b8af38742533f4b0161b8a0285c6379
#
_cell.length_a   1.000
_cell.length_b   1.000
_cell.length_c   1.000
_cell.angle_alpha   90.00
_cell.angle_beta   90.00
_cell.angle_gamma   90.00
#
_symmetry.space_group_name_H-M   'P 1'
#
loop_
_entity.id
_entity.type
_entity.pdbx_description
1 polymer ?
#
loop_
_entity_poly.entity_id
_entity_poly.type
_entity_poly.pdbx_seq_one_letter_code
_entity_poly.pdbx_strand_id
1 'polypeptide(L)'
;MTESGPSGDRGVVSGQAVLDLSHLTSAEELAAISRIEGVAAVIVPESLAAAYAAIPSEGVAATVYVPAGANARMHVGPLIVGGDGLGAAEDVLVIVGLLVITSPVTGAVPRRITVVGAILAPQGSEPALGPALAGGVGSVTYYRYTEGQDIKVLTGQVKLSGAILANPDGQPDDILLAAGQVLVTGPVTRVGYGRVIVTGQLVAPAASRDVLEPRIQAHGQSAWYRSDDPRIILEDTRLGPDFFRLLDHPVSLVVLAGLSIAPGVTEEMVLEKVADIVLLDDLTAPADLVPVLQVLAVDAFGAIRADDGPGS
;
A
#
# COMPACT_ATOMS: atom_id res chain seq x y z
N MET A 1 -35.14 7.73 4.59
CA MET A 1 -34.34 7.98 3.39
C MET A 1 -34.08 9.47 3.33
N THR A 2 -32.99 9.90 3.88
CA THR A 2 -32.48 11.27 3.73
C THR A 2 -30.97 11.12 3.66
N GLU A 3 -30.46 11.17 2.42
CA GLU A 3 -29.03 11.28 2.15
C GLU A 3 -28.55 12.61 2.71
N SER A 4 -27.74 12.54 3.76
CA SER A 4 -26.93 13.65 4.22
C SER A 4 -25.75 13.76 3.26
N GLY A 5 -25.89 14.56 2.21
CA GLY A 5 -24.76 14.97 1.39
C GLY A 5 -23.77 15.78 2.23
N PRO A 6 -22.46 15.70 1.94
CA PRO A 6 -21.46 16.49 2.64
C PRO A 6 -21.74 17.98 2.39
N SER A 7 -21.90 18.75 3.46
CA SER A 7 -21.93 20.21 3.42
C SER A 7 -20.52 20.74 3.14
N GLY A 8 -20.05 20.58 1.90
CA GLY A 8 -18.79 21.16 1.42
C GLY A 8 -18.94 22.67 1.23
N ASP A 9 -17.99 23.41 1.73
CA ASP A 9 -17.80 24.83 1.46
C ASP A 9 -17.78 25.02 -0.07
N ARG A 10 -18.64 25.90 -0.63
CA ARG A 10 -18.77 26.04 -2.07
C ARG A 10 -17.43 26.44 -2.69
N GLY A 11 -16.89 25.59 -3.57
CA GLY A 11 -15.61 25.78 -4.25
C GLY A 11 -14.42 25.02 -3.69
N VAL A 12 -14.53 24.31 -2.56
CA VAL A 12 -13.47 23.43 -2.05
C VAL A 12 -13.65 22.03 -2.63
N VAL A 13 -12.58 21.52 -3.27
CA VAL A 13 -12.51 20.13 -3.76
C VAL A 13 -11.60 19.33 -2.82
N SER A 14 -12.12 18.27 -2.20
CA SER A 14 -11.33 17.47 -1.24
C SER A 14 -11.66 15.98 -1.29
N GLY A 15 -10.71 15.16 -0.82
CA GLY A 15 -10.90 13.72 -0.56
C GLY A 15 -11.05 12.84 -1.81
N GLN A 16 -10.63 13.31 -2.98
CA GLN A 16 -10.67 12.54 -4.22
C GLN A 16 -9.29 11.95 -4.53
N ALA A 17 -9.26 10.72 -5.04
CA ALA A 17 -8.01 10.15 -5.52
C ALA A 17 -7.49 10.90 -6.76
N VAL A 18 -8.37 11.24 -7.68
CA VAL A 18 -8.04 12.01 -8.89
C VAL A 18 -9.09 13.09 -9.13
N LEU A 19 -8.61 14.31 -9.40
CA LEU A 19 -9.41 15.43 -9.89
C LEU A 19 -9.10 15.64 -11.37
N ASP A 20 -10.05 15.30 -12.24
CA ASP A 20 -9.90 15.47 -13.68
C ASP A 20 -10.51 16.80 -14.16
N LEU A 21 -9.64 17.73 -14.50
CA LEU A 21 -9.99 19.01 -15.09
C LEU A 21 -9.66 19.06 -16.61
N SER A 22 -9.26 17.92 -17.22
CA SER A 22 -8.84 17.88 -18.63
C SER A 22 -9.90 18.32 -19.63
N HIS A 23 -11.16 18.29 -19.22
CA HIS A 23 -12.30 18.70 -20.02
C HIS A 23 -12.57 20.21 -19.99
N LEU A 24 -11.93 20.96 -19.08
CA LEU A 24 -12.13 22.41 -18.98
C LEU A 24 -11.40 23.13 -20.13
N THR A 25 -12.05 24.17 -20.63
CA THR A 25 -11.56 24.93 -21.79
C THR A 25 -11.19 26.37 -21.48
N SER A 26 -11.64 26.89 -20.33
CA SER A 26 -11.43 28.29 -19.95
C SER A 26 -11.00 28.46 -18.48
N ALA A 27 -10.29 29.54 -18.20
CA ALA A 27 -9.90 29.90 -16.82
C ALA A 27 -11.13 30.28 -15.96
N GLU A 28 -12.23 30.69 -16.57
CA GLU A 28 -13.45 31.03 -15.86
C GLU A 28 -14.13 29.81 -15.25
N GLU A 29 -14.03 28.64 -15.90
CA GLU A 29 -14.52 27.38 -15.36
C GLU A 29 -13.70 26.95 -14.12
N LEU A 30 -12.39 27.21 -14.10
CA LEU A 30 -11.53 26.98 -12.93
C LEU A 30 -11.85 27.91 -11.75
N ALA A 31 -12.38 29.12 -12.02
CA ALA A 31 -12.71 30.09 -10.96
C ALA A 31 -13.80 29.60 -9.99
N ALA A 32 -14.53 28.54 -10.34
CA ALA A 32 -15.47 27.89 -9.46
C ALA A 32 -14.78 27.10 -8.31
N ILE A 33 -13.48 26.78 -8.47
CA ILE A 33 -12.68 26.06 -7.48
C ILE A 33 -11.89 27.08 -6.66
N SER A 34 -12.20 27.20 -5.37
CA SER A 34 -11.51 28.12 -4.46
C SER A 34 -10.27 27.49 -3.80
N ARG A 35 -10.28 26.14 -3.62
CA ARG A 35 -9.21 25.39 -2.97
C ARG A 35 -9.27 23.92 -3.33
N ILE A 36 -8.09 23.24 -3.32
CA ILE A 36 -7.96 21.80 -3.53
C ILE A 36 -7.21 21.19 -2.34
N GLU A 37 -7.78 20.15 -1.70
CA GLU A 37 -7.20 19.53 -0.52
C GLU A 37 -7.21 18.00 -0.60
N GLY A 38 -6.08 17.36 -0.24
CA GLY A 38 -6.02 15.89 -0.10
C GLY A 38 -6.37 15.14 -1.39
N VAL A 39 -5.92 15.64 -2.54
CA VAL A 39 -6.12 15.01 -3.86
C VAL A 39 -4.80 14.38 -4.30
N ALA A 40 -4.79 13.06 -4.58
CA ALA A 40 -3.54 12.41 -4.94
C ALA A 40 -3.02 12.86 -6.32
N ALA A 41 -3.89 13.04 -7.32
CA ALA A 41 -3.50 13.56 -8.63
C ALA A 41 -4.52 14.55 -9.17
N VAL A 42 -4.03 15.66 -9.78
CA VAL A 42 -4.86 16.63 -10.50
C VAL A 42 -4.44 16.65 -11.97
N ILE A 43 -5.39 16.50 -12.87
CA ILE A 43 -5.15 16.53 -14.32
C ILE A 43 -5.67 17.87 -14.85
N VAL A 44 -4.77 18.63 -15.49
CA VAL A 44 -5.05 20.01 -15.93
C VAL A 44 -4.65 20.17 -17.41
N PRO A 45 -5.46 20.80 -18.26
CA PRO A 45 -5.02 21.18 -19.58
C PRO A 45 -3.79 22.10 -19.53
N GLU A 46 -2.78 21.88 -20.36
CA GLU A 46 -1.59 22.74 -20.42
C GLU A 46 -1.96 24.22 -20.62
N SER A 47 -3.02 24.49 -21.39
CA SER A 47 -3.52 25.85 -21.63
C SER A 47 -4.02 26.57 -20.36
N LEU A 48 -4.40 25.80 -19.32
CA LEU A 48 -4.90 26.32 -18.06
C LEU A 48 -3.90 26.27 -16.92
N ALA A 49 -2.64 25.87 -17.18
CA ALA A 49 -1.61 25.71 -16.15
C ALA A 49 -1.40 26.98 -15.30
N ALA A 50 -1.38 28.16 -15.91
CA ALA A 50 -1.21 29.44 -15.19
C ALA A 50 -2.41 29.77 -14.30
N ALA A 51 -3.65 29.50 -14.77
CA ALA A 51 -4.85 29.72 -13.99
C ALA A 51 -4.95 28.72 -12.82
N TYR A 52 -4.59 27.47 -13.05
CA TYR A 52 -4.54 26.44 -12.01
C TYR A 52 -3.52 26.77 -10.91
N ALA A 53 -2.33 27.28 -11.28
CA ALA A 53 -1.29 27.65 -10.32
C ALA A 53 -1.71 28.75 -9.34
N ALA A 54 -2.78 29.51 -9.64
CA ALA A 54 -3.36 30.50 -8.75
C ALA A 54 -4.34 29.91 -7.72
N ILE A 55 -4.73 28.64 -7.85
CA ILE A 55 -5.64 27.97 -6.91
C ILE A 55 -4.82 27.44 -5.72
N PRO A 56 -5.14 27.84 -4.47
CA PRO A 56 -4.53 27.26 -3.28
C PRO A 56 -4.71 25.75 -3.24
N SER A 57 -3.62 25.00 -3.10
CA SER A 57 -3.67 23.54 -3.05
C SER A 57 -2.83 23.00 -1.90
N GLU A 58 -3.36 22.01 -1.17
CA GLU A 58 -2.71 21.36 -0.06
C GLU A 58 -2.91 19.83 -0.16
N GLY A 59 -1.83 19.06 0.08
CA GLY A 59 -1.91 17.59 0.01
C GLY A 59 -2.15 17.06 -1.41
N VAL A 60 -1.73 17.79 -2.45
CA VAL A 60 -1.73 17.31 -3.84
C VAL A 60 -0.39 16.61 -4.10
N ALA A 61 -0.42 15.29 -4.37
CA ALA A 61 0.82 14.54 -4.59
C ALA A 61 1.37 14.75 -6.02
N ALA A 62 0.51 14.88 -7.03
CA ALA A 62 0.94 15.11 -8.41
C ALA A 62 -0.02 16.03 -9.17
N THR A 63 0.56 16.92 -10.03
CA THR A 63 -0.20 17.65 -11.04
C THR A 63 0.27 17.23 -12.43
N VAL A 64 -0.65 16.79 -13.27
CA VAL A 64 -0.39 16.29 -14.61
C VAL A 64 -0.97 17.28 -15.63
N TYR A 65 -0.09 17.89 -16.42
CA TYR A 65 -0.51 18.78 -17.50
C TYR A 65 -0.70 17.97 -18.78
N VAL A 66 -1.89 18.08 -19.37
CA VAL A 66 -2.30 17.36 -20.57
C VAL A 66 -2.24 18.28 -21.78
N PRO A 67 -1.45 17.97 -22.81
CA PRO A 67 -1.43 18.74 -24.06
C PRO A 67 -2.77 18.73 -24.77
N ALA A 68 -3.03 19.77 -25.54
CA ALA A 68 -4.22 19.84 -26.39
C ALA A 68 -4.27 18.63 -27.37
N GLY A 69 -5.40 17.94 -27.39
CA GLY A 69 -5.61 16.78 -28.27
C GLY A 69 -5.05 15.45 -27.75
N ALA A 70 -4.35 15.44 -26.60
CA ALA A 70 -3.96 14.19 -25.95
C ALA A 70 -5.16 13.56 -25.23
N ASN A 71 -5.24 12.22 -25.29
CA ASN A 71 -6.26 11.47 -24.55
C ASN A 71 -5.72 11.12 -23.16
N ALA A 72 -6.33 11.67 -22.11
CA ALA A 72 -5.97 11.35 -20.73
C ALA A 72 -6.73 10.10 -20.26
N ARG A 73 -5.96 9.04 -19.93
CA ARG A 73 -6.50 7.80 -19.37
C ARG A 73 -6.13 7.73 -17.90
N MET A 74 -7.14 7.54 -17.05
CA MET A 74 -6.96 7.46 -15.60
C MET A 74 -7.23 6.07 -15.08
N HIS A 75 -6.46 5.68 -14.06
CA HIS A 75 -6.71 4.45 -13.31
C HIS A 75 -6.44 4.68 -11.82
N VAL A 76 -7.38 4.24 -10.98
CA VAL A 76 -7.23 4.26 -9.52
C VAL A 76 -7.19 2.82 -9.03
N GLY A 77 -6.17 2.49 -8.25
CA GLY A 77 -5.90 1.13 -7.79
C GLY A 77 -4.80 0.42 -8.60
N PRO A 78 -4.73 -0.91 -8.55
CA PRO A 78 -3.73 -1.68 -9.29
C PRO A 78 -4.11 -1.82 -10.76
N LEU A 79 -3.21 -1.41 -11.66
CA LEU A 79 -3.28 -1.66 -13.10
C LEU A 79 -2.25 -2.74 -13.47
N ILE A 80 -2.73 -3.87 -13.97
CA ILE A 80 -1.89 -5.01 -14.38
C ILE A 80 -2.01 -5.18 -15.88
N VAL A 81 -0.89 -5.03 -16.60
CA VAL A 81 -0.87 -5.07 -18.07
C VAL A 81 0.38 -5.76 -18.59
N GLY A 82 0.32 -6.33 -19.82
CA GLY A 82 1.51 -6.71 -20.56
C GLY A 82 2.28 -5.48 -21.06
N GLY A 83 3.52 -5.67 -21.50
CA GLY A 83 4.35 -4.58 -22.00
C GLY A 83 3.81 -3.88 -23.24
N ASP A 84 2.94 -4.53 -24.01
CA ASP A 84 2.21 -3.99 -25.17
C ASP A 84 0.87 -3.35 -24.82
N GLY A 85 0.39 -3.51 -23.57
CA GLY A 85 -0.92 -3.05 -23.09
C GLY A 85 -0.96 -1.66 -22.48
N LEU A 86 0.14 -0.91 -22.49
CA LEU A 86 0.23 0.39 -21.82
C LEU A 86 -0.59 1.50 -22.50
N GLY A 87 -0.82 1.42 -23.82
CA GLY A 87 -1.60 2.37 -24.58
C GLY A 87 -0.84 2.98 -25.76
N ALA A 88 -1.46 3.98 -26.39
CA ALA A 88 -0.92 4.61 -27.59
C ALA A 88 0.08 5.73 -27.26
N ALA A 89 0.96 6.04 -28.23
CA ALA A 89 2.01 7.05 -28.05
C ALA A 89 1.48 8.48 -27.82
N GLU A 90 0.25 8.76 -28.24
CA GLU A 90 -0.43 10.03 -28.04
C GLU A 90 -1.11 10.16 -26.68
N ASP A 91 -1.29 9.08 -25.93
CA ASP A 91 -1.98 9.06 -24.64
C ASP A 91 -1.13 9.67 -23.51
N VAL A 92 -1.83 10.16 -22.50
CA VAL A 92 -1.32 10.46 -21.17
C VAL A 92 -1.96 9.48 -20.19
N LEU A 93 -1.15 8.65 -19.53
CA LEU A 93 -1.62 7.67 -18.56
C LEU A 93 -1.36 8.16 -17.14
N VAL A 94 -2.41 8.27 -16.33
CA VAL A 94 -2.32 8.66 -14.92
C VAL A 94 -2.82 7.52 -14.05
N ILE A 95 -1.97 7.07 -13.13
CA ILE A 95 -2.29 5.96 -12.22
C ILE A 95 -2.10 6.45 -10.78
N VAL A 96 -3.14 6.27 -9.96
CA VAL A 96 -3.04 6.44 -8.50
C VAL A 96 -3.13 5.05 -7.87
N GLY A 97 -1.98 4.49 -7.49
CA GLY A 97 -1.87 3.14 -6.97
C GLY A 97 -0.64 2.39 -7.49
N LEU A 98 -0.85 1.24 -8.09
CA LEU A 98 0.20 0.33 -8.53
C LEU A 98 0.10 0.05 -10.03
N LEU A 99 1.21 0.21 -10.75
CA LEU A 99 1.35 -0.29 -12.12
C LEU A 99 2.21 -1.55 -12.11
N VAL A 100 1.66 -2.67 -12.57
CA VAL A 100 2.40 -3.92 -12.78
C VAL A 100 2.45 -4.22 -14.26
N ILE A 101 3.65 -4.28 -14.81
CA ILE A 101 3.90 -4.66 -16.19
C ILE A 101 4.43 -6.10 -16.18
N THR A 102 3.71 -7.03 -16.81
CA THR A 102 3.97 -8.47 -16.70
C THR A 102 4.82 -9.06 -17.81
N SER A 103 5.15 -8.28 -18.86
CA SER A 103 6.08 -8.68 -19.92
C SER A 103 6.94 -7.49 -20.33
N PRO A 104 8.12 -7.70 -20.95
CA PRO A 104 8.98 -6.59 -21.37
C PRO A 104 8.26 -5.60 -22.30
N VAL A 105 8.52 -4.31 -22.08
CA VAL A 105 7.96 -3.23 -22.90
C VAL A 105 8.84 -3.08 -24.16
N THR A 106 8.32 -3.54 -25.28
CA THR A 106 9.01 -3.49 -26.58
C THR A 106 8.27 -2.64 -27.62
N GLY A 107 7.01 -2.30 -27.32
CA GLY A 107 6.13 -1.52 -28.21
C GLY A 107 6.07 -0.04 -27.89
N ALA A 108 5.10 0.64 -28.50
CA ALA A 108 4.79 2.01 -28.20
C ALA A 108 4.29 2.15 -26.75
N VAL A 109 4.70 3.24 -26.09
CA VAL A 109 4.27 3.60 -24.74
C VAL A 109 3.56 4.96 -24.78
N PRO A 110 2.68 5.25 -23.84
CA PRO A 110 2.08 6.58 -23.71
C PRO A 110 3.15 7.67 -23.67
N ARG A 111 2.86 8.82 -24.26
CA ARG A 111 3.74 9.99 -24.27
C ARG A 111 4.19 10.39 -22.86
N ARG A 112 3.29 10.21 -21.88
CA ARG A 112 3.56 10.47 -20.46
C ARG A 112 2.84 9.41 -19.62
N ILE A 113 3.56 8.87 -18.67
CA ILE A 113 3.02 8.00 -17.61
C ILE A 113 3.33 8.67 -16.28
N THR A 114 2.30 8.99 -15.53
CA THR A 114 2.42 9.50 -14.17
C THR A 114 1.82 8.48 -13.21
N VAL A 115 2.62 8.01 -12.26
CA VAL A 115 2.16 7.07 -11.23
C VAL A 115 2.37 7.69 -9.86
N VAL A 116 1.29 7.85 -9.12
CA VAL A 116 1.33 8.18 -7.70
C VAL A 116 1.23 6.86 -6.93
N GLY A 117 2.38 6.31 -6.55
CA GLY A 117 2.47 4.98 -5.92
C GLY A 117 3.68 4.18 -6.37
N ALA A 118 3.51 2.98 -6.91
CA ALA A 118 4.62 2.12 -7.31
C ALA A 118 4.47 1.56 -8.72
N ILE A 119 5.62 1.30 -9.35
CA ILE A 119 5.72 0.62 -10.64
C ILE A 119 6.59 -0.62 -10.46
N LEU A 120 6.08 -1.77 -10.91
CA LEU A 120 6.81 -3.01 -11.06
C LEU A 120 6.89 -3.35 -12.54
N ALA A 121 8.08 -3.45 -13.11
CA ALA A 121 8.28 -3.74 -14.52
C ALA A 121 9.43 -4.73 -14.73
N PRO A 122 9.40 -5.53 -15.81
CA PRO A 122 10.52 -6.39 -16.17
C PRO A 122 11.78 -5.58 -16.49
N GLN A 123 12.95 -6.08 -16.10
CA GLN A 123 14.24 -5.57 -16.57
C GLN A 123 14.31 -5.59 -18.10
N GLY A 124 14.90 -4.56 -18.70
CA GLY A 124 14.91 -4.33 -20.14
C GLY A 124 13.78 -3.43 -20.64
N SER A 125 12.81 -3.07 -19.77
CA SER A 125 11.76 -2.09 -20.10
C SER A 125 12.21 -0.62 -19.87
N GLU A 126 13.36 -0.40 -19.22
CA GLU A 126 13.87 0.92 -18.84
C GLU A 126 14.00 1.89 -20.02
N PRO A 127 14.54 1.48 -21.20
CA PRO A 127 14.69 2.38 -22.33
C PRO A 127 13.36 2.88 -22.88
N ALA A 128 12.31 2.05 -22.83
CA ALA A 128 10.98 2.41 -23.32
C ALA A 128 10.20 3.25 -22.28
N LEU A 129 10.29 2.88 -21.00
CA LEU A 129 9.54 3.54 -19.94
C LEU A 129 10.18 4.85 -19.46
N GLY A 130 11.51 4.92 -19.41
CA GLY A 130 12.22 6.06 -18.83
C GLY A 130 11.80 7.43 -19.40
N PRO A 131 11.73 7.61 -20.72
CA PRO A 131 11.27 8.87 -21.31
C PRO A 131 9.82 9.22 -20.98
N ALA A 132 8.95 8.21 -20.82
CA ALA A 132 7.52 8.40 -20.55
C ALA A 132 7.23 8.69 -19.08
N LEU A 133 8.10 8.25 -18.15
CA LEU A 133 7.92 8.39 -16.70
C LEU A 133 8.32 9.77 -16.15
N ALA A 134 8.53 10.76 -16.99
CA ALA A 134 8.88 12.11 -16.57
C ALA A 134 7.78 12.76 -15.72
N GLY A 135 8.08 13.06 -14.46
CA GLY A 135 7.17 13.75 -13.52
C GLY A 135 6.29 12.83 -12.67
N GLY A 136 6.56 11.53 -12.65
CA GLY A 136 5.88 10.59 -11.73
C GLY A 136 6.33 10.76 -10.28
N VAL A 137 5.41 10.54 -9.35
CA VAL A 137 5.68 10.48 -7.90
C VAL A 137 5.51 9.03 -7.46
N GLY A 138 6.60 8.36 -7.13
CA GLY A 138 6.56 6.98 -6.69
C GLY A 138 7.85 6.22 -6.92
N SER A 139 7.85 4.95 -6.54
CA SER A 139 8.99 4.05 -6.72
C SER A 139 8.85 3.24 -8.01
N VAL A 140 9.98 3.02 -8.67
CA VAL A 140 10.06 2.09 -9.83
C VAL A 140 10.99 0.95 -9.45
N THR A 141 10.47 -0.27 -9.55
CA THR A 141 11.24 -1.50 -9.31
C THR A 141 11.25 -2.34 -10.57
N TYR A 142 12.46 -2.59 -11.07
CA TYR A 142 12.65 -3.49 -12.21
C TYR A 142 13.01 -4.89 -11.70
N TYR A 143 12.19 -5.88 -12.06
CA TYR A 143 12.41 -7.26 -11.67
C TYR A 143 12.96 -8.09 -12.82
N ARG A 144 13.75 -9.11 -12.50
CA ARG A 144 14.30 -10.02 -13.51
C ARG A 144 13.17 -10.87 -14.08
N TYR A 145 13.05 -10.87 -15.38
CA TYR A 145 12.07 -11.64 -16.15
C TYR A 145 12.78 -12.59 -17.12
N THR A 146 12.22 -13.76 -17.29
CA THR A 146 12.63 -14.72 -18.33
C THR A 146 11.39 -15.05 -19.16
N GLU A 147 11.54 -15.13 -20.47
CA GLU A 147 10.43 -15.47 -21.36
C GLU A 147 9.81 -16.82 -20.98
N GLY A 148 8.48 -16.87 -20.89
CA GLY A 148 7.71 -18.05 -20.50
C GLY A 148 7.44 -18.19 -19.02
N GLN A 149 7.98 -17.30 -18.15
CA GLN A 149 7.62 -17.28 -16.72
C GLN A 149 6.18 -16.84 -16.53
N ASP A 150 5.46 -17.53 -15.65
CA ASP A 150 4.16 -17.06 -15.16
C ASP A 150 4.36 -16.03 -14.02
N ILE A 151 3.57 -14.96 -14.09
CA ILE A 151 3.60 -13.89 -13.08
C ILE A 151 2.25 -13.82 -12.40
N LYS A 152 2.20 -14.29 -11.16
CA LYS A 152 1.01 -14.16 -10.31
C LYS A 152 1.05 -12.84 -9.57
N VAL A 153 -0.02 -12.05 -9.70
CA VAL A 153 -0.13 -10.74 -9.03
C VAL A 153 -1.24 -10.78 -8.01
N LEU A 154 -0.91 -10.42 -6.76
CA LEU A 154 -1.85 -10.29 -5.65
C LEU A 154 -1.77 -8.87 -5.10
N THR A 155 -2.93 -8.26 -4.80
CA THR A 155 -2.99 -6.88 -4.32
C THR A 155 -3.93 -6.71 -3.13
N GLY A 156 -3.70 -5.68 -2.31
CA GLY A 156 -4.51 -5.36 -1.13
C GLY A 156 -4.04 -6.08 0.13
N GLN A 157 -4.97 -6.60 0.92
CA GLN A 157 -4.65 -7.45 2.06
C GLN A 157 -4.49 -8.90 1.60
N VAL A 158 -3.26 -9.37 1.54
CA VAL A 158 -2.91 -10.68 1.00
C VAL A 158 -2.52 -11.62 2.13
N LYS A 159 -3.25 -12.73 2.29
CA LYS A 159 -2.86 -13.82 3.21
C LYS A 159 -2.22 -14.95 2.41
N LEU A 160 -0.97 -15.27 2.72
CA LEU A 160 -0.20 -16.34 2.11
C LEU A 160 0.04 -17.44 3.12
N SER A 161 -0.42 -18.64 2.83
CA SER A 161 -0.05 -19.84 3.59
C SER A 161 1.21 -20.48 3.02
N GLY A 162 1.86 -21.35 3.79
CA GLY A 162 2.97 -22.14 3.29
C GLY A 162 2.61 -22.99 2.05
N ALA A 163 1.35 -23.44 1.94
CA ALA A 163 0.87 -24.17 0.77
C ALA A 163 0.82 -23.29 -0.50
N ILE A 164 0.37 -22.02 -0.38
CA ILE A 164 0.37 -21.06 -1.50
C ILE A 164 1.80 -20.75 -1.92
N LEU A 165 2.70 -20.51 -0.95
CA LEU A 165 4.10 -20.21 -1.21
C LEU A 165 4.87 -21.40 -1.80
N ALA A 166 4.43 -22.63 -1.56
CA ALA A 166 5.03 -23.81 -2.14
C ALA A 166 4.79 -23.96 -3.65
N ASN A 167 3.83 -23.20 -4.22
CA ASN A 167 3.49 -23.16 -5.66
C ASN A 167 3.37 -24.58 -6.27
N PRO A 168 2.47 -25.43 -5.76
CA PRO A 168 2.48 -26.88 -6.09
C PRO A 168 2.21 -27.16 -7.58
N ASP A 169 1.42 -26.31 -8.24
CA ASP A 169 0.99 -26.48 -9.63
C ASP A 169 1.78 -25.58 -10.61
N GLY A 170 2.74 -24.79 -10.10
CA GLY A 170 3.51 -23.85 -10.90
C GLY A 170 4.91 -24.34 -11.25
N GLN A 171 5.64 -23.50 -12.00
CA GLN A 171 7.02 -23.75 -12.36
C GLN A 171 7.97 -23.15 -11.30
N PRO A 172 9.20 -23.74 -11.16
CA PRO A 172 10.16 -23.27 -10.14
C PRO A 172 10.68 -21.84 -10.36
N ASP A 173 10.52 -21.30 -11.55
CA ASP A 173 10.94 -19.96 -11.95
C ASP A 173 9.82 -18.93 -11.99
N ASP A 174 8.56 -19.35 -11.74
CA ASP A 174 7.41 -18.43 -11.62
C ASP A 174 7.68 -17.32 -10.63
N ILE A 175 7.06 -16.18 -10.86
CA ILE A 175 7.18 -14.98 -10.01
C ILE A 175 5.85 -14.71 -9.30
N LEU A 176 5.92 -14.47 -8.00
CA LEU A 176 4.80 -13.93 -7.22
C LEU A 176 5.06 -12.46 -6.91
N LEU A 177 4.22 -11.58 -7.45
CA LEU A 177 4.19 -10.16 -7.11
C LEU A 177 3.04 -9.92 -6.12
N ALA A 178 3.35 -9.43 -4.94
CA ALA A 178 2.34 -9.12 -3.92
C ALA A 178 2.48 -7.66 -3.50
N ALA A 179 1.39 -6.90 -3.57
CA ALA A 179 1.41 -5.47 -3.24
C ALA A 179 0.32 -5.11 -2.23
N GLY A 180 0.72 -4.39 -1.21
CA GLY A 180 -0.14 -3.97 -0.09
C GLY A 180 0.32 -4.55 1.23
N GLN A 181 -0.61 -5.07 2.03
CA GLN A 181 -0.31 -5.76 3.28
C GLN A 181 -0.22 -7.27 3.02
N VAL A 182 0.96 -7.83 3.11
CA VAL A 182 1.21 -9.25 2.87
C VAL A 182 1.48 -9.95 4.19
N LEU A 183 0.58 -10.85 4.56
CA LEU A 183 0.64 -11.62 5.78
C LEU A 183 0.90 -13.09 5.45
N VAL A 184 2.06 -13.59 5.83
CA VAL A 184 2.36 -15.02 5.77
C VAL A 184 1.87 -15.67 7.05
N THR A 185 0.94 -16.62 6.93
CA THR A 185 0.34 -17.33 8.07
C THR A 185 0.79 -18.77 8.15
N GLY A 186 1.17 -19.21 9.34
CA GLY A 186 1.64 -20.56 9.60
C GLY A 186 3.06 -20.84 9.07
N PRO A 187 3.58 -22.04 9.35
CA PRO A 187 4.95 -22.40 8.99
C PRO A 187 5.10 -22.50 7.47
N VAL A 188 6.22 -21.97 6.96
CA VAL A 188 6.66 -22.13 5.58
C VAL A 188 7.87 -23.03 5.52
N THR A 189 7.72 -24.19 4.91
CA THR A 189 8.80 -25.17 4.76
C THR A 189 9.48 -25.10 3.39
N ARG A 190 8.81 -24.48 2.41
CA ARG A 190 9.31 -24.35 1.04
C ARG A 190 8.68 -23.14 0.36
N VAL A 191 9.47 -22.41 -0.44
CA VAL A 191 9.00 -21.45 -1.44
C VAL A 191 9.22 -22.06 -2.82
N GLY A 192 8.13 -22.30 -3.56
CA GLY A 192 8.15 -22.90 -4.88
C GLY A 192 8.21 -21.90 -6.04
N TYR A 193 8.18 -20.61 -5.74
CA TYR A 193 8.44 -19.55 -6.70
C TYR A 193 9.94 -19.30 -6.85
N GLY A 194 10.38 -18.96 -8.05
CA GLY A 194 11.74 -18.49 -8.30
C GLY A 194 12.02 -17.19 -7.57
N ARG A 195 11.00 -16.35 -7.43
CA ARG A 195 11.06 -15.10 -6.68
C ARG A 195 9.67 -14.68 -6.17
N VAL A 196 9.65 -14.11 -4.98
CA VAL A 196 8.49 -13.43 -4.41
C VAL A 196 8.87 -11.96 -4.20
N ILE A 197 8.15 -11.05 -4.84
CA ILE A 197 8.39 -9.61 -4.70
C ILE A 197 7.22 -9.01 -3.93
N VAL A 198 7.52 -8.37 -2.81
CA VAL A 198 6.53 -7.72 -1.95
C VAL A 198 6.75 -6.22 -1.99
N THR A 199 5.71 -5.47 -2.35
CA THR A 199 5.70 -4.01 -2.31
C THR A 199 4.69 -3.54 -1.27
N GLY A 200 5.17 -2.92 -0.19
CA GLY A 200 4.35 -2.50 0.94
C GLY A 200 4.80 -3.15 2.25
N GLN A 201 3.90 -3.79 2.97
CA GLN A 201 4.17 -4.40 4.27
C GLN A 201 4.22 -5.93 4.16
N LEU A 202 5.27 -6.53 4.71
CA LEU A 202 5.40 -7.97 4.86
C LEU A 202 5.40 -8.33 6.35
N VAL A 203 4.51 -9.21 6.75
CA VAL A 203 4.52 -9.82 8.08
C VAL A 203 4.60 -11.32 7.93
N ALA A 204 5.57 -11.95 8.59
CA ALA A 204 5.83 -13.38 8.42
C ALA A 204 6.30 -14.03 9.73
N PRO A 205 6.17 -15.36 9.88
CA PRO A 205 6.65 -16.08 11.05
C PRO A 205 8.19 -16.09 11.08
N ALA A 206 8.78 -15.73 12.22
CA ALA A 206 10.24 -15.72 12.42
C ALA A 206 10.85 -17.12 12.22
N ALA A 207 10.13 -18.17 12.58
CA ALA A 207 10.56 -19.57 12.37
C ALA A 207 10.73 -19.94 10.88
N SER A 208 10.12 -19.19 9.95
CA SER A 208 10.23 -19.44 8.51
C SER A 208 11.24 -18.52 7.81
N ARG A 209 11.97 -17.69 8.56
CA ARG A 209 12.84 -16.63 8.03
C ARG A 209 13.90 -17.18 7.07
N ASP A 210 14.59 -18.25 7.46
CA ASP A 210 15.66 -18.86 6.67
C ASP A 210 15.17 -19.41 5.32
N VAL A 211 13.89 -19.79 5.25
CA VAL A 211 13.25 -20.30 4.01
C VAL A 211 12.75 -19.15 3.14
N LEU A 212 12.27 -18.07 3.76
CA LEU A 212 11.65 -16.95 3.08
C LEU A 212 12.65 -15.92 2.54
N GLU A 213 13.62 -15.48 3.36
CA GLU A 213 14.57 -14.41 3.00
C GLU A 213 15.33 -14.66 1.68
N PRO A 214 15.80 -15.87 1.35
CA PRO A 214 16.50 -16.09 0.09
C PRO A 214 15.62 -15.92 -1.17
N ARG A 215 14.30 -15.95 -1.02
CA ARG A 215 13.31 -15.96 -2.09
C ARG A 215 12.44 -14.72 -2.13
N ILE A 216 12.32 -14.00 -1.01
CA ILE A 216 11.51 -12.80 -0.90
C ILE A 216 12.37 -11.54 -1.07
N GLN A 217 11.94 -10.68 -1.95
CA GLN A 217 12.45 -9.33 -2.10
C GLN A 217 11.35 -8.35 -1.63
N ALA A 218 11.51 -7.83 -0.41
CA ALA A 218 10.56 -6.88 0.14
C ALA A 218 11.01 -5.43 -0.14
N HIS A 219 10.10 -4.64 -0.70
CA HIS A 219 10.23 -3.20 -0.92
C HIS A 219 9.24 -2.48 -0.01
N GLY A 220 9.66 -2.23 1.23
CA GLY A 220 8.84 -1.61 2.27
C GLY A 220 9.16 -2.17 3.66
N GLN A 221 8.16 -2.16 4.54
CA GLN A 221 8.32 -2.64 5.91
C GLN A 221 8.25 -4.16 5.98
N SER A 222 9.15 -4.77 6.75
CA SER A 222 9.12 -6.21 7.01
C SER A 222 9.20 -6.47 8.51
N ALA A 223 8.30 -7.31 9.02
CA ALA A 223 8.21 -7.64 10.42
C ALA A 223 8.02 -9.15 10.63
N TRP A 224 8.53 -9.66 11.76
CA TRP A 224 8.61 -11.08 12.01
C TRP A 224 8.05 -11.44 13.40
N TYR A 225 6.91 -12.12 13.42
CA TYR A 225 6.28 -12.60 14.66
C TYR A 225 6.81 -13.97 15.08
N ARG A 226 6.77 -14.27 16.38
CA ARG A 226 7.44 -15.47 16.97
C ARG A 226 6.52 -16.63 17.25
N SER A 227 5.28 -16.38 17.66
CA SER A 227 4.31 -17.43 18.01
C SER A 227 3.74 -18.12 16.77
N ASP A 228 3.43 -19.40 16.90
CA ASP A 228 2.72 -20.15 15.85
C ASP A 228 1.23 -19.77 15.75
N ASP A 229 0.69 -19.05 16.75
CA ASP A 229 -0.69 -18.55 16.78
C ASP A 229 -0.74 -17.02 16.83
N PRO A 230 -0.54 -16.31 15.70
CA PRO A 230 -0.64 -14.86 15.68
C PRO A 230 -2.11 -14.40 15.76
N ARG A 231 -2.37 -13.41 16.63
CA ARG A 231 -3.61 -12.63 16.64
C ARG A 231 -3.42 -11.38 15.81
N ILE A 232 -4.11 -11.32 14.68
CA ILE A 232 -3.91 -10.29 13.68
C ILE A 232 -5.04 -9.28 13.79
N ILE A 233 -4.67 -8.02 14.05
CA ILE A 233 -5.56 -6.87 14.21
C ILE A 233 -5.56 -6.12 12.88
N LEU A 234 -6.66 -6.25 12.12
CA LEU A 234 -6.84 -5.66 10.79
C LEU A 234 -7.77 -4.45 10.79
N GLU A 235 -8.46 -4.22 11.90
CA GLU A 235 -9.41 -3.12 12.11
C GLU A 235 -9.19 -2.53 13.50
N ASP A 236 -9.58 -1.28 13.69
CA ASP A 236 -9.49 -0.63 14.99
C ASP A 236 -10.17 -1.48 16.05
N THR A 237 -9.37 -1.95 17.00
CA THR A 237 -9.80 -2.99 17.96
C THR A 237 -9.46 -2.55 19.38
N ARG A 238 -10.35 -2.89 20.32
CA ARG A 238 -10.10 -2.71 21.76
C ARG A 238 -10.07 -4.05 22.47
N LEU A 239 -8.94 -4.39 23.10
CA LEU A 239 -8.78 -5.62 23.88
C LEU A 239 -8.97 -5.35 25.37
N GLY A 240 -9.93 -6.06 25.96
CA GLY A 240 -10.20 -6.02 27.40
C GLY A 240 -9.62 -7.24 28.15
N PRO A 241 -9.75 -7.29 29.50
CA PRO A 241 -9.23 -8.40 30.32
C PRO A 241 -9.75 -9.78 29.89
N ASP A 242 -10.96 -9.85 29.36
CA ASP A 242 -11.56 -11.12 28.93
C ASP A 242 -10.83 -11.73 27.74
N PHE A 243 -10.32 -10.92 26.82
CA PHE A 243 -9.51 -11.41 25.71
C PHE A 243 -8.31 -12.19 26.25
N PHE A 244 -7.53 -11.61 27.15
CA PHE A 244 -6.34 -12.26 27.71
C PHE A 244 -6.67 -13.50 28.52
N ARG A 245 -7.75 -13.48 29.30
CA ARG A 245 -8.19 -14.63 30.11
C ARG A 245 -8.61 -15.85 29.27
N LEU A 246 -9.13 -15.61 28.06
CA LEU A 246 -9.60 -16.67 27.15
C LEU A 246 -8.49 -17.25 26.27
N LEU A 247 -7.30 -16.71 26.30
CA LEU A 247 -6.16 -17.30 25.60
C LEU A 247 -5.62 -18.49 26.34
N ASP A 248 -5.54 -19.64 25.70
CA ASP A 248 -5.00 -20.88 26.30
C ASP A 248 -3.47 -20.89 26.37
N HIS A 249 -2.79 -20.13 25.49
CA HIS A 249 -1.34 -20.04 25.38
C HIS A 249 -0.92 -18.63 24.92
N PRO A 250 0.38 -18.27 25.08
CA PRO A 250 0.90 -17.00 24.62
C PRO A 250 0.81 -16.85 23.09
N VAL A 251 0.37 -15.69 22.63
CA VAL A 251 0.18 -15.38 21.21
C VAL A 251 1.06 -14.21 20.77
N SER A 252 1.40 -14.13 19.49
CA SER A 252 1.91 -12.89 18.90
C SER A 252 0.76 -11.94 18.58
N LEU A 253 0.86 -10.68 18.99
CA LEU A 253 -0.06 -9.64 18.55
C LEU A 253 0.51 -8.94 17.32
N VAL A 254 -0.15 -9.08 16.18
CA VAL A 254 0.22 -8.42 14.93
C VAL A 254 -0.76 -7.30 14.66
N VAL A 255 -0.31 -6.07 14.85
CA VAL A 255 -1.13 -4.85 14.84
C VAL A 255 -0.95 -4.15 13.50
N LEU A 256 -1.95 -4.28 12.62
CA LEU A 256 -2.00 -3.69 11.27
C LEU A 256 -3.00 -2.52 11.17
N ALA A 257 -3.78 -2.30 12.23
CA ALA A 257 -4.69 -1.18 12.42
C ALA A 257 -4.64 -0.72 13.88
N GLY A 258 -5.29 0.37 14.24
CA GLY A 258 -5.29 0.92 15.60
C GLY A 258 -5.67 -0.11 16.66
N LEU A 259 -4.82 -0.29 17.67
CA LEU A 259 -5.10 -1.16 18.81
C LEU A 259 -5.20 -0.36 20.10
N SER A 260 -6.25 -0.58 20.88
CA SER A 260 -6.35 -0.05 22.23
C SER A 260 -6.48 -1.16 23.28
N ILE A 261 -5.73 -1.04 24.38
CA ILE A 261 -5.83 -1.92 25.53
C ILE A 261 -6.73 -1.25 26.57
N ALA A 262 -7.79 -1.95 26.98
CA ALA A 262 -8.76 -1.40 27.90
C ALA A 262 -8.20 -1.35 29.36
N PRO A 263 -8.69 -0.42 30.21
CA PRO A 263 -8.45 -0.44 31.64
C PRO A 263 -8.85 -1.79 32.28
N GLY A 264 -8.09 -2.24 33.28
CA GLY A 264 -8.28 -3.52 33.96
C GLY A 264 -7.50 -4.70 33.37
N VAL A 265 -6.82 -4.52 32.24
CA VAL A 265 -5.75 -5.40 31.81
C VAL A 265 -4.54 -5.14 32.70
N THR A 266 -3.90 -6.18 33.21
CA THR A 266 -2.72 -6.06 34.09
C THR A 266 -1.43 -6.46 33.35
N GLU A 267 -0.29 -6.00 33.87
CA GLU A 267 1.03 -6.39 33.36
C GLU A 267 1.21 -7.91 33.34
N GLU A 268 0.74 -8.59 34.40
CA GLU A 268 0.81 -10.06 34.52
C GLU A 268 0.02 -10.75 33.41
N MET A 269 -1.20 -10.27 33.08
CA MET A 269 -1.99 -10.80 31.97
C MET A 269 -1.25 -10.66 30.64
N VAL A 270 -0.63 -9.50 30.41
CA VAL A 270 0.12 -9.25 29.18
C VAL A 270 1.34 -10.16 29.11
N LEU A 271 2.16 -10.23 30.15
CA LEU A 271 3.37 -11.08 30.18
C LEU A 271 3.06 -12.56 30.06
N GLU A 272 1.94 -13.04 30.61
CA GLU A 272 1.53 -14.44 30.52
C GLU A 272 0.99 -14.81 29.13
N LYS A 273 0.29 -13.89 28.48
CA LYS A 273 -0.54 -14.19 27.30
C LYS A 273 -0.01 -13.60 25.97
N VAL A 274 0.99 -12.73 26.02
CA VAL A 274 1.59 -12.13 24.84
C VAL A 274 3.05 -12.56 24.72
N ALA A 275 3.37 -13.30 23.66
CA ALA A 275 4.73 -13.75 23.38
C ALA A 275 5.59 -12.62 22.80
N ASP A 276 5.00 -11.84 21.88
CA ASP A 276 5.61 -10.68 21.24
C ASP A 276 4.54 -9.82 20.55
N ILE A 277 4.94 -8.60 20.23
CA ILE A 277 4.12 -7.64 19.49
C ILE A 277 4.86 -7.22 18.23
N VAL A 278 4.19 -7.31 17.09
CA VAL A 278 4.59 -6.71 15.82
C VAL A 278 3.66 -5.54 15.56
N LEU A 279 4.19 -4.33 15.54
CA LEU A 279 3.42 -3.09 15.51
C LEU A 279 3.67 -2.34 14.21
N LEU A 280 2.70 -2.38 13.29
CA LEU A 280 2.73 -1.61 12.04
C LEU A 280 1.82 -0.38 12.07
N ASP A 281 0.92 -0.30 13.05
CA ASP A 281 0.07 0.86 13.35
C ASP A 281 0.16 1.19 14.86
N ASP A 282 -0.53 2.24 15.32
CA ASP A 282 -0.44 2.74 16.69
C ASP A 282 -1.16 1.82 17.70
N LEU A 283 -0.58 1.76 18.92
CA LEU A 283 -1.14 1.07 20.06
C LEU A 283 -1.33 2.06 21.22
N THR A 284 -2.53 2.14 21.78
CA THR A 284 -2.83 2.91 22.99
C THR A 284 -3.14 1.98 24.15
N ALA A 285 -2.65 2.31 25.35
CA ALA A 285 -2.85 1.50 26.53
C ALA A 285 -2.81 2.35 27.80
N PRO A 286 -3.33 1.84 28.95
CA PRO A 286 -3.08 2.44 30.25
C PRO A 286 -1.58 2.71 30.49
N ALA A 287 -1.26 3.84 31.13
CA ALA A 287 0.13 4.31 31.25
C ALA A 287 1.07 3.31 31.95
N ASP A 288 0.55 2.52 32.88
CA ASP A 288 1.25 1.48 33.61
C ASP A 288 1.64 0.27 32.72
N LEU A 289 0.92 0.03 31.62
CA LEU A 289 1.21 -1.04 30.67
C LEU A 289 2.21 -0.65 29.57
N VAL A 290 2.42 0.65 29.31
CA VAL A 290 3.30 1.11 28.23
C VAL A 290 4.70 0.49 28.29
N PRO A 291 5.38 0.42 29.46
CA PRO A 291 6.71 -0.15 29.54
C PRO A 291 6.78 -1.64 29.14
N VAL A 292 5.83 -2.45 29.60
CA VAL A 292 5.83 -3.89 29.28
C VAL A 292 5.50 -4.11 27.80
N LEU A 293 4.58 -3.33 27.21
CA LEU A 293 4.25 -3.41 25.79
C LEU A 293 5.44 -3.00 24.90
N GLN A 294 6.22 -2.01 25.31
CA GLN A 294 7.45 -1.62 24.62
C GLN A 294 8.52 -2.73 24.65
N VAL A 295 8.63 -3.46 25.75
CA VAL A 295 9.56 -4.60 25.85
C VAL A 295 9.13 -5.76 24.95
N LEU A 296 7.83 -6.00 24.81
CA LEU A 296 7.29 -7.07 23.99
C LEU A 296 7.27 -6.71 22.48
N ALA A 297 7.36 -5.43 22.12
CA ALA A 297 7.39 -4.99 20.74
C ALA A 297 8.74 -5.31 20.09
N VAL A 298 8.77 -6.37 19.27
CA VAL A 298 9.99 -6.86 18.60
C VAL A 298 10.27 -6.12 17.30
N ASP A 299 9.21 -5.73 16.58
CA ASP A 299 9.24 -4.88 15.39
C ASP A 299 8.17 -3.81 15.54
N ALA A 300 8.57 -2.55 15.67
CA ALA A 300 7.66 -1.42 15.89
C ALA A 300 7.89 -0.33 14.85
N PHE A 301 6.92 -0.15 13.96
CA PHE A 301 6.83 0.95 12.99
C PHE A 301 5.79 1.98 13.42
N GLY A 302 4.78 1.58 14.21
CA GLY A 302 3.84 2.44 14.89
C GLY A 302 4.32 2.88 16.29
N ALA A 303 3.55 3.72 16.97
CA ALA A 303 3.85 4.23 18.31
C ALA A 303 3.01 3.54 19.39
N ILE A 304 3.62 3.28 20.56
CA ILE A 304 2.91 2.87 21.76
C ILE A 304 2.72 4.11 22.63
N ARG A 305 1.46 4.46 22.91
CA ARG A 305 1.09 5.68 23.66
C ARG A 305 0.24 5.36 24.88
N ALA A 306 0.39 6.17 25.91
CA ALA A 306 -0.54 6.14 27.02
C ALA A 306 -1.92 6.64 26.57
N ASP A 307 -2.98 5.95 27.04
CA ASP A 307 -4.35 6.44 26.91
C ASP A 307 -4.55 7.53 27.98
N ASP A 308 -4.57 8.79 27.57
CA ASP A 308 -4.70 9.94 28.47
C ASP A 308 -6.12 10.07 29.07
N GLY A 309 -7.04 9.11 28.77
CA GLY A 309 -8.41 9.12 29.26
C GLY A 309 -9.23 10.35 28.80
N PRO A 310 -10.54 10.32 28.81
CA PRO A 310 -11.34 11.51 28.51
C PRO A 310 -11.23 12.53 29.67
N GLY A 311 -10.30 13.48 29.56
CA GLY A 311 -10.26 14.70 30.41
C GLY A 311 -9.12 14.76 31.44
N SER A 312 -7.95 15.16 30.99
CA SER A 312 -7.00 15.92 31.83
C SER A 312 -6.87 17.35 31.32
#